data_bd817c2c36935b7b5d283bfe02eca716
#
_entry.id   bd817c2c36935b7b5d283bfe02eca716
#
_cell.length_a   1.000
_cell.length_b   1.000
_cell.length_c   1.000
_cell.angle_alpha   90.00
_cell.angle_beta   90.00
_cell.angle_gamma   90.00
#
_symmetry.space_group_name_H-M   'P 1'
#
loop_
_entity.id
_entity.type
_entity.pdbx_description
1 polymer ?
#
loop_
_entity_poly.entity_id
_entity_poly.type
_entity_poly.pdbx_seq_one_letter_code
_entity_poly.pdbx_strand_id
1 'polypeptide(L)'
;MAKIHKFQGDITKEVANSLKESIAIDTEATGLQIPERDKLSLIQICDQNGVVYIIQPDRKNYKAPNLVSVLENEKILKIGHFLRFDKSALEYFLKCKVKNIFDTKIASKVVRTYTDQHGLKNLVYEFCNKT
;
A
#
# COMPACT_ATOMS: atom_id res chain seq x y z
N MET A 1 7.78 12.18 15.61
CA MET A 1 8.33 10.89 15.16
C MET A 1 7.19 9.92 14.89
N ALA A 2 7.20 9.25 13.76
CA ALA A 2 6.14 8.28 13.43
C ALA A 2 6.23 7.05 14.34
N LYS A 3 5.07 6.58 14.83
CA LYS A 3 4.98 5.28 15.47
C LYS A 3 5.02 4.19 14.42
N ILE A 4 5.88 3.19 14.62
CA ILE A 4 6.03 2.07 13.70
C ILE A 4 5.72 0.78 14.45
N HIS A 5 4.77 0.01 13.95
CA HIS A 5 4.41 -1.29 14.47
C HIS A 5 4.73 -2.37 13.44
N LYS A 6 5.33 -3.45 13.89
CA LYS A 6 5.74 -4.57 13.02
C LYS A 6 4.89 -5.80 13.32
N PHE A 7 4.45 -6.48 12.26
CA PHE A 7 3.61 -7.67 12.36
C PHE A 7 4.18 -8.79 11.50
N GLN A 8 4.03 -10.01 11.99
CA GLN A 8 4.34 -11.23 11.25
C GLN A 8 3.04 -11.85 10.76
N GLY A 9 2.93 -12.08 9.46
CA GLY A 9 1.80 -12.74 8.83
C GLY A 9 0.59 -11.86 8.59
N ASP A 10 0.05 -11.25 9.62
CA ASP A 10 -1.17 -10.46 9.57
C ASP A 10 -1.16 -9.38 10.64
N ILE A 11 -2.01 -8.37 10.47
CA ILE A 11 -2.30 -7.38 11.52
C ILE A 11 -3.32 -7.97 12.50
N THR A 12 -3.45 -7.37 13.67
CA THR A 12 -4.47 -7.77 14.63
C THR A 12 -5.85 -7.27 14.20
N LYS A 13 -6.89 -7.87 14.74
CA LYS A 13 -8.26 -7.42 14.49
C LYS A 13 -8.48 -6.00 15.01
N GLU A 14 -7.87 -5.65 16.13
CA GLU A 14 -7.92 -4.29 16.70
C GLU A 14 -7.34 -3.27 15.75
N VAL A 15 -6.18 -3.57 15.16
CA VAL A 15 -5.55 -2.69 14.17
C VAL A 15 -6.45 -2.57 12.94
N ALA A 16 -6.98 -3.69 12.42
CA ALA A 16 -7.87 -3.66 11.27
C ALA A 16 -9.11 -2.78 11.53
N ASN A 17 -9.70 -2.88 12.73
CA ASN A 17 -10.86 -2.07 13.10
C ASN A 17 -10.53 -0.59 13.29
N SER A 18 -9.28 -0.26 13.57
CA SER A 18 -8.84 1.13 13.74
C SER A 18 -8.56 1.84 12.42
N LEU A 19 -8.36 1.10 11.33
CA LEU A 19 -8.08 1.66 10.01
C LEU A 19 -9.40 2.05 9.34
N LYS A 20 -9.62 3.35 9.20
CA LYS A 20 -10.86 3.94 8.66
C LYS A 20 -10.52 5.03 7.66
N GLU A 21 -11.51 5.40 6.86
CA GLU A 21 -11.48 6.50 5.88
C GLU A 21 -10.42 6.30 4.79
N SER A 22 -9.16 6.49 5.11
CA SER A 22 -8.08 6.30 4.12
C SER A 22 -6.80 5.80 4.76
N ILE A 23 -6.05 5.05 3.96
CA ILE A 23 -4.71 4.57 4.31
C ILE A 23 -3.79 4.74 3.11
N ALA A 24 -2.51 4.98 3.37
CA ALA A 24 -1.48 4.87 2.34
C ALA A 24 -0.94 3.45 2.34
N ILE A 25 -0.72 2.88 1.16
CA ILE A 25 -0.15 1.53 1.04
C ILE A 25 1.04 1.52 0.10
N ASP A 26 2.00 0.66 0.42
CA ASP A 26 3.16 0.39 -0.42
C ASP A 26 3.60 -1.05 -0.17
N THR A 27 4.25 -1.66 -1.16
CA THR A 27 4.73 -3.03 -1.04
C THR A 27 6.17 -3.15 -1.49
N GLU A 28 6.87 -4.13 -0.93
CA GLU A 28 8.18 -4.54 -1.38
C GLU A 28 8.13 -6.00 -1.82
N ALA A 29 8.84 -6.31 -2.89
CA ALA A 29 8.94 -7.67 -3.41
C ALA A 29 10.39 -8.00 -3.71
N THR A 30 10.69 -9.28 -3.93
CA THR A 30 12.06 -9.71 -4.26
C THR A 30 12.49 -9.26 -5.65
N GLY A 31 11.56 -8.81 -6.48
CA GLY A 31 11.79 -8.27 -7.81
C GLY A 31 10.49 -7.93 -8.50
N LEU A 32 10.56 -7.67 -9.80
CA LEU A 32 9.41 -7.18 -10.57
C LEU A 32 8.65 -8.26 -11.34
N GLN A 33 9.15 -9.49 -11.35
CA GLN A 33 8.52 -10.61 -12.08
C GLN A 33 7.60 -11.41 -11.17
N ILE A 34 6.49 -10.81 -10.82
CA ILE A 34 5.44 -11.43 -10.01
C ILE A 34 4.37 -12.02 -10.96
N PRO A 35 3.90 -13.23 -10.75
CA PRO A 35 4.22 -14.15 -9.64
C PRO A 35 5.31 -15.18 -9.96
N GLU A 36 5.83 -15.20 -11.18
CA GLU A 36 6.61 -16.30 -11.73
C GLU A 36 7.90 -16.54 -10.95
N ARG A 37 8.64 -15.49 -10.66
CA ARG A 37 9.93 -15.59 -9.98
C ARG A 37 9.92 -14.91 -8.63
N ASP A 38 9.30 -13.75 -8.56
CA ASP A 38 9.46 -12.85 -7.42
C ASP A 38 8.28 -12.93 -6.47
N LYS A 39 8.53 -12.69 -5.20
CA LYS A 39 7.58 -12.86 -4.10
C LYS A 39 7.35 -11.55 -3.36
N LEU A 40 6.12 -11.33 -2.93
CA LEU A 40 5.78 -10.25 -2.02
C LEU A 40 6.49 -10.46 -0.68
N SER A 41 7.29 -9.48 -0.26
CA SER A 41 8.14 -9.60 0.94
C SER A 41 7.69 -8.70 2.08
N LEU A 42 7.10 -7.56 1.79
CA LEU A 42 6.74 -6.58 2.81
C LEU A 42 5.53 -5.77 2.36
N ILE A 43 4.65 -5.46 3.31
CA ILE A 43 3.51 -4.58 3.10
C ILE A 43 3.60 -3.46 4.12
N GLN A 44 3.46 -2.22 3.66
CA GLN A 44 3.52 -1.04 4.51
C GLN A 44 2.19 -0.31 4.41
N ILE A 45 1.65 0.06 5.57
CA ILE A 45 0.42 0.85 5.66
C ILE A 45 0.68 2.03 6.58
N CYS A 46 0.21 3.21 6.19
CA CYS A 46 0.21 4.39 7.05
C CYS A 46 -1.22 4.88 7.20
N ASP A 47 -1.65 5.09 8.43
CA ASP A 47 -2.98 5.63 8.70
C ASP A 47 -2.99 7.17 8.68
N GLN A 48 -4.16 7.76 8.89
CA GLN A 48 -4.32 9.22 8.86
C GLN A 48 -3.58 9.95 9.97
N ASN A 49 -3.24 9.25 11.04
CA ASN A 49 -2.51 9.83 12.18
C ASN A 49 -0.99 9.70 12.02
N GLY A 50 -0.53 9.14 10.90
CA GLY A 50 0.90 8.92 10.65
C GLY A 50 1.45 7.68 11.33
N VAL A 51 0.61 6.79 11.84
CA VAL A 51 1.05 5.51 12.41
C VAL A 51 1.34 4.54 11.26
N VAL A 52 2.53 3.95 11.29
CA VAL A 52 3.00 3.03 10.24
C VAL A 52 2.91 1.59 10.73
N TYR A 53 2.33 0.74 9.90
CA TYR A 53 2.22 -0.69 10.13
C TYR A 53 3.03 -1.42 9.06
N ILE A 54 4.03 -2.18 9.48
CA ILE A 54 4.87 -2.97 8.58
C ILE A 54 4.49 -4.44 8.78
N ILE A 55 4.01 -5.08 7.73
CA ILE A 55 3.58 -6.46 7.77
C ILE A 55 4.53 -7.30 6.91
N GLN A 56 5.16 -8.30 7.53
CA GLN A 56 5.93 -9.30 6.83
C GLN A 56 5.03 -10.51 6.59
N PRO A 57 4.56 -10.76 5.36
CA PRO A 57 3.63 -11.85 5.10
C PRO A 57 4.27 -13.21 5.35
N ASP A 58 3.44 -14.18 5.71
CA ASP A 58 3.85 -15.58 5.82
C ASP A 58 4.05 -16.14 4.40
N ARG A 59 5.28 -16.32 4.00
CA ARG A 59 5.62 -16.79 2.64
C ARG A 59 5.21 -18.22 2.34
N LYS A 60 4.77 -18.97 3.34
CA LYS A 60 4.28 -20.35 3.13
C LYS A 60 2.86 -20.36 2.62
N ASN A 61 1.98 -19.53 3.17
CA ASN A 61 0.56 -19.54 2.82
C ASN A 61 -0.03 -18.17 2.50
N TYR A 62 0.64 -17.08 2.85
CA TYR A 62 0.19 -15.70 2.65
C TYR A 62 -1.18 -15.40 3.25
N LYS A 63 -1.57 -16.12 4.32
CA LYS A 63 -2.84 -15.86 4.99
C LYS A 63 -2.77 -14.60 5.85
N ALA A 64 -3.66 -13.65 5.57
CA ALA A 64 -3.74 -12.40 6.30
C ALA A 64 -5.19 -11.90 6.32
N PRO A 65 -6.12 -12.63 6.99
CA PRO A 65 -7.54 -12.32 6.91
C PRO A 65 -7.90 -10.94 7.43
N ASN A 66 -7.23 -10.45 8.46
CA ASN A 66 -7.48 -9.10 8.98
C ASN A 66 -7.05 -8.01 8.00
N LEU A 67 -5.87 -8.16 7.41
CA LEU A 67 -5.40 -7.24 6.37
C LEU A 67 -6.30 -7.30 5.14
N VAL A 68 -6.70 -8.47 4.70
CA VAL A 68 -7.60 -8.65 3.56
C VAL A 68 -8.92 -7.92 3.81
N SER A 69 -9.48 -7.99 5.01
CA SER A 69 -10.72 -7.28 5.32
C SER A 69 -10.60 -5.77 5.12
N VAL A 70 -9.44 -5.19 5.43
CA VAL A 70 -9.15 -3.77 5.19
C VAL A 70 -9.02 -3.48 3.70
N LEU A 71 -8.26 -4.31 2.99
CA LEU A 71 -8.02 -4.11 1.54
C LEU A 71 -9.31 -4.25 0.73
N GLU A 72 -10.22 -5.12 1.12
CA GLU A 72 -11.49 -5.33 0.42
C GLU A 72 -12.60 -4.37 0.86
N ASN A 73 -12.40 -3.61 1.91
CA ASN A 73 -13.42 -2.69 2.43
C ASN A 73 -13.54 -1.45 1.53
N GLU A 74 -14.66 -1.32 0.84
CA GLU A 74 -14.93 -0.20 -0.07
C GLU A 74 -14.99 1.16 0.64
N LYS A 75 -15.22 1.18 1.95
CA LYS A 75 -15.29 2.40 2.74
C LYS A 75 -13.92 2.97 3.09
N ILE A 76 -12.85 2.20 2.87
CA ILE A 76 -11.48 2.63 3.14
C ILE A 76 -10.79 2.92 1.81
N LEU A 77 -10.38 4.16 1.60
CA LEU A 77 -9.62 4.56 0.41
C LEU A 77 -8.16 4.13 0.58
N LYS A 78 -7.62 3.39 -0.39
CA LYS A 78 -6.20 3.00 -0.42
C LYS A 78 -5.46 3.92 -1.37
N ILE A 79 -4.52 4.68 -0.83
CA ILE A 79 -3.74 5.67 -1.56
C ILE A 79 -2.34 5.12 -1.76
N GLY A 80 -1.82 5.24 -2.97
CA GLY A 80 -0.45 4.84 -3.24
C GLY A 80 0.06 5.44 -4.54
N HIS A 81 1.33 5.22 -4.80
CA HIS A 81 2.00 5.75 -5.98
C HIS A 81 2.35 4.61 -6.93
N PHE A 82 1.79 4.64 -8.15
CA PHE A 82 1.92 3.56 -9.12
C PHE A 82 1.38 2.23 -8.57
N LEU A 83 0.15 2.25 -8.09
CA LEU A 83 -0.49 1.14 -7.38
C LEU A 83 -0.73 -0.12 -8.23
N ARG A 84 -0.56 -0.05 -9.54
CA ARG A 84 -0.76 -1.21 -10.42
C ARG A 84 0.07 -2.40 -9.95
N PHE A 85 1.34 -2.17 -9.62
CA PHE A 85 2.24 -3.23 -9.13
C PHE A 85 1.78 -3.74 -7.75
N ASP A 86 1.57 -2.82 -6.81
CA ASP A 86 1.18 -3.17 -5.44
C ASP A 86 -0.14 -3.93 -5.41
N LYS A 87 -1.13 -3.43 -6.14
CA LYS A 87 -2.44 -4.06 -6.27
C LYS A 87 -2.31 -5.48 -6.80
N SER A 88 -1.56 -5.65 -7.88
CA SER A 88 -1.36 -6.98 -8.49
C SER A 88 -0.70 -7.95 -7.52
N ALA A 89 0.34 -7.51 -6.80
CA ALA A 89 1.03 -8.33 -5.82
C ALA A 89 0.11 -8.72 -4.66
N LEU A 90 -0.61 -7.77 -4.10
CA LEU A 90 -1.54 -8.01 -3.00
C LEU A 90 -2.66 -8.97 -3.41
N GLU A 91 -3.28 -8.74 -4.56
CA GLU A 91 -4.37 -9.57 -5.05
C GLU A 91 -3.92 -11.01 -5.33
N TYR A 92 -2.75 -11.16 -5.93
CA TYR A 92 -2.22 -12.49 -6.24
C TYR A 92 -1.85 -13.27 -4.96
N PHE A 93 -1.02 -12.69 -4.11
CA PHE A 93 -0.48 -13.43 -2.95
C PHE A 93 -1.49 -13.57 -1.82
N LEU A 94 -2.26 -12.53 -1.53
CA LEU A 94 -3.27 -12.58 -0.46
C LEU A 94 -4.62 -13.12 -0.93
N LYS A 95 -4.78 -13.36 -2.22
CA LYS A 95 -6.02 -13.87 -2.83
C LYS A 95 -7.22 -13.01 -2.46
N CYS A 96 -7.11 -11.71 -2.70
CA CYS A 96 -8.12 -10.72 -2.36
C CYS A 96 -8.39 -9.79 -3.55
N LYS A 97 -9.35 -8.89 -3.37
CA LYS A 97 -9.61 -7.78 -4.29
C LYS A 97 -9.39 -6.47 -3.54
N VAL A 98 -8.41 -5.69 -3.98
CA VAL A 98 -8.16 -4.38 -3.39
C VAL A 98 -9.16 -3.40 -3.98
N LYS A 99 -10.04 -2.87 -3.13
CA LYS A 99 -11.14 -1.98 -3.54
C LYS A 99 -10.90 -0.56 -3.08
N ASN A 100 -11.42 0.39 -3.86
CA ASN A 100 -11.37 1.81 -3.58
C ASN A 100 -9.94 2.34 -3.50
N ILE A 101 -9.27 2.40 -4.65
CA ILE A 101 -7.88 2.84 -4.76
C ILE A 101 -7.79 4.24 -5.37
N PHE A 102 -6.76 4.99 -4.96
CA PHE A 102 -6.37 6.26 -5.55
C PHE A 102 -4.87 6.24 -5.83
N ASP A 103 -4.50 6.33 -7.11
CA ASP A 103 -3.10 6.29 -7.54
C ASP A 103 -2.59 7.71 -7.78
N THR A 104 -1.67 8.14 -6.93
CA THR A 104 -1.12 9.49 -7.00
C THR A 104 -0.28 9.74 -8.26
N LYS A 105 0.32 8.69 -8.86
CA LYS A 105 1.04 8.84 -10.12
C LYS A 105 0.09 9.11 -11.28
N ILE A 106 -1.01 8.38 -11.35
CA ILE A 106 -2.04 8.60 -12.37
C ILE A 106 -2.68 9.96 -12.21
N ALA A 107 -3.04 10.34 -10.98
CA ALA A 107 -3.59 11.65 -10.68
C ALA A 107 -2.64 12.77 -11.11
N SER A 108 -1.35 12.60 -10.83
CA SER A 108 -0.32 13.55 -11.25
C SER A 108 -0.28 13.72 -12.76
N LYS A 109 -0.31 12.60 -13.51
CA LYS A 109 -0.29 12.66 -14.98
C LYS A 109 -1.51 13.35 -15.57
N VAL A 110 -2.66 13.21 -14.95
CA VAL A 110 -3.90 13.84 -15.40
C VAL A 110 -3.90 15.35 -15.14
N VAL A 111 -3.39 15.78 -13.98
CA VAL A 111 -3.47 17.17 -13.52
C VAL A 111 -2.22 17.98 -13.89
N ARG A 112 -1.04 17.39 -13.78
CA ARG A 112 0.25 18.08 -13.99
C ARG A 112 0.75 17.84 -15.42
N THR A 113 0.01 18.34 -16.40
CA THR A 113 0.31 18.14 -17.82
C THR A 113 1.53 18.94 -18.30
N TYR A 114 2.04 19.84 -17.48
CA TYR A 114 3.16 20.73 -17.77
C TYR A 114 4.54 20.10 -17.55
N THR A 115 4.61 18.87 -17.09
CA THR A 115 5.87 18.19 -16.76
C THR A 115 5.78 16.68 -17.01
N ASP A 116 6.94 16.07 -17.21
CA ASP A 116 7.08 14.59 -17.26
C ASP A 116 7.50 14.00 -15.91
N GLN A 117 7.66 14.84 -14.87
CA GLN A 117 8.17 14.43 -13.56
C GLN A 117 7.02 14.03 -12.64
N HIS A 118 6.60 12.76 -12.73
CA HIS A 118 5.50 12.20 -11.97
C HIS A 118 5.94 11.22 -10.86
N GLY A 119 7.25 11.15 -10.57
CA GLY A 119 7.76 10.32 -9.48
C GLY A 119 7.34 10.86 -8.12
N LEU A 120 7.22 9.96 -7.13
CA LEU A 120 6.78 10.35 -5.79
C LEU A 120 7.68 11.44 -5.19
N LYS A 121 8.99 11.33 -5.38
CA LYS A 121 9.96 12.32 -4.91
C LYS A 121 9.64 13.73 -5.44
N ASN A 122 9.30 13.82 -6.72
CA ASN A 122 8.94 15.09 -7.34
C ASN A 122 7.65 15.68 -6.78
N LEU A 123 6.65 14.83 -6.52
CA LEU A 123 5.38 15.26 -5.93
C LEU A 123 5.56 15.75 -4.50
N VAL A 124 6.35 15.01 -3.71
CA VAL A 124 6.64 15.39 -2.32
C VAL A 124 7.38 16.73 -2.28
N TYR A 125 8.35 16.94 -3.18
CA TYR A 125 9.05 18.20 -3.28
C TYR A 125 8.10 19.36 -3.63
N GLU A 126 7.27 19.19 -4.67
CA GLU A 126 6.39 20.26 -5.16
C GLU A 126 5.28 20.61 -4.17
N PHE A 127 4.61 19.58 -3.60
CA PHE A 127 3.41 19.81 -2.79
C PHE A 127 3.66 19.86 -1.28
N CYS A 128 4.74 19.24 -0.81
CA CYS A 128 5.04 19.15 0.61
C CYS A 128 6.32 19.93 1.01
N ASN A 129 7.04 20.52 0.05
CA ASN A 129 8.31 21.20 0.27
C ASN A 129 9.34 20.34 1.02
N LYS A 130 9.39 19.05 0.71
CA LYS A 130 10.31 18.08 1.33
C LYS A 130 11.19 17.43 0.28
N THR A 131 12.37 17.07 0.70
CA THR A 131 13.32 16.34 -0.16
C THR A 131 13.51 14.89 0.28
#